data_ffeca4b31224b07d9bdc84f48aeba3c9
#
_entry.id   ffeca4b31224b07d9bdc84f48aeba3c9
#
_cell.length_a   1.000
_cell.length_b   1.000
_cell.length_c   1.000
_cell.angle_alpha   90.00
_cell.angle_beta   90.00
_cell.angle_gamma   90.00
#
_symmetry.space_group_name_H-M   'P 1'
#
loop_
_entity.id
_entity.type
_entity.pdbx_description
1 polymer ?
#
loop_
_entity_poly.entity_id
_entity_poly.type
_entity_poly.pdbx_seq_one_letter_code
_entity_poly.pdbx_strand_id
1 'polypeptide(L)'
;MCGIFSAHFVTGNPKANRERMYTLAKRLRHRGPDSYKIDKFEHAANVQTFMVHKRLAIVAPGESGDQPLYTDATTKNTCFIANGEIYNHQKLRETLKIDHANKSDCQVIGHAYEAYGAVEFSKHLDGMFATVIEDRKTGRLVASRDHMGKIPMYMAKGKDGSVWFASEMKCLHDDP
;
A
#
# COMPACT_ATOMS: atom_id res chain seq x y z
N MET A 1 3.26 12.76 7.69
CA MET A 1 3.11 11.31 7.44
C MET A 1 2.16 11.10 6.29
N CYS A 2 2.48 10.15 5.41
CA CYS A 2 1.65 9.79 4.27
C CYS A 2 0.27 9.25 4.67
N GLY A 3 -0.60 9.06 3.70
CA GLY A 3 -1.89 8.40 3.86
C GLY A 3 -2.01 7.22 2.91
N ILE A 4 -2.32 6.04 3.42
CA ILE A 4 -2.66 4.87 2.62
C ILE A 4 -4.15 4.58 2.71
N PHE A 5 -4.69 4.11 1.58
CA PHE A 5 -6.05 3.63 1.46
C PHE A 5 -6.11 2.53 0.41
N SER A 6 -6.74 1.43 0.69
CA SER A 6 -6.96 0.37 -0.29
C SER A 6 -8.29 -0.32 -0.09
N ALA A 7 -8.85 -0.80 -1.19
CA ALA A 7 -10.08 -1.56 -1.21
C ALA A 7 -9.90 -2.75 -2.17
N HIS A 8 -10.05 -3.95 -1.64
CA HIS A 8 -9.74 -5.20 -2.35
C HIS A 8 -11.01 -6.01 -2.58
N PHE A 9 -11.10 -6.60 -3.78
CA PHE A 9 -12.21 -7.45 -4.20
C PHE A 9 -13.57 -6.75 -4.16
N VAL A 10 -13.58 -5.45 -4.47
CA VAL A 10 -14.81 -4.65 -4.53
C VAL A 10 -15.62 -5.07 -5.74
N THR A 11 -16.87 -5.43 -5.51
CA THR A 11 -17.81 -5.82 -6.57
C THR A 11 -18.63 -4.63 -7.10
N GLY A 12 -19.24 -4.79 -8.26
CA GLY A 12 -20.17 -3.82 -8.82
C GLY A 12 -19.64 -3.01 -10.00
N ASN A 13 -20.31 -1.90 -10.29
CA ASN A 13 -20.00 -1.08 -11.46
C ASN A 13 -18.62 -0.42 -11.38
N PRO A 14 -17.71 -0.67 -12.34
CA PRO A 14 -16.33 -0.16 -12.28
C PRO A 14 -16.22 1.37 -12.22
N LYS A 15 -17.12 2.08 -12.86
CA LYS A 15 -17.11 3.56 -12.86
C LYS A 15 -17.55 4.08 -11.50
N ALA A 16 -18.64 3.56 -10.95
CA ALA A 16 -19.13 3.95 -9.62
C ALA A 16 -18.09 3.64 -8.53
N ASN A 17 -17.48 2.44 -8.59
CA ASN A 17 -16.41 2.07 -7.66
C ASN A 17 -15.23 3.05 -7.72
N ARG A 18 -14.79 3.43 -8.93
CA ARG A 18 -13.70 4.39 -9.11
C ARG A 18 -14.03 5.76 -8.50
N GLU A 19 -15.23 6.27 -8.73
CA GLU A 19 -15.70 7.56 -8.20
C GLU A 19 -15.74 7.52 -6.67
N ARG A 20 -16.26 6.43 -6.10
CA ARG A 20 -16.28 6.18 -4.65
C ARG A 20 -14.86 6.16 -4.06
N MET A 21 -13.93 5.39 -4.66
CA MET A 21 -12.55 5.31 -4.19
C MET A 21 -11.87 6.68 -4.21
N TYR A 22 -12.10 7.45 -5.26
CA TYR A 22 -11.55 8.79 -5.37
C TYR A 22 -12.08 9.73 -4.28
N THR A 23 -13.37 9.66 -4.00
CA THR A 23 -14.03 10.47 -2.95
C THR A 23 -13.49 10.12 -1.56
N LEU A 24 -13.38 8.83 -1.24
CA LEU A 24 -12.85 8.37 0.05
C LEU A 24 -11.36 8.72 0.20
N ALA A 25 -10.56 8.54 -0.84
CA ALA A 25 -9.14 8.88 -0.82
C ALA A 25 -8.87 10.38 -0.63
N LYS A 26 -9.75 11.27 -1.09
CA LYS A 26 -9.63 12.71 -0.85
C LYS A 26 -9.60 13.07 0.64
N ARG A 27 -10.22 12.26 1.48
CA ARG A 27 -10.26 12.47 2.95
C ARG A 27 -8.88 12.37 3.60
N LEU A 28 -7.88 11.79 2.89
CA LEU A 28 -6.47 11.72 3.34
C LEU A 28 -5.59 12.87 2.83
N ARG A 29 -6.14 13.88 2.15
CA ARG A 29 -5.34 14.94 1.54
C ARG A 29 -4.43 15.67 2.53
N HIS A 30 -4.89 15.89 3.76
CA HIS A 30 -4.13 16.56 4.82
C HIS A 30 -2.89 15.78 5.27
N ARG A 31 -2.85 14.45 5.06
CA ARG A 31 -1.71 13.61 5.40
C ARG A 31 -0.61 13.63 4.34
N GLY A 32 -0.98 13.72 3.09
CA GLY A 32 -0.05 13.70 1.96
C GLY A 32 -0.46 14.70 0.90
N PRO A 33 -0.06 15.97 1.06
CA PRO A 33 -0.45 17.04 0.14
C PRO A 33 0.36 17.08 -1.15
N ASP A 34 1.55 16.44 -1.19
CA ASP A 34 2.55 16.67 -2.25
C ASP A 34 2.20 15.93 -3.54
N SER A 35 1.83 14.67 -3.44
CA SER A 35 1.36 13.89 -4.59
C SER A 35 0.36 12.81 -4.20
N TYR A 36 -0.33 12.25 -5.19
CA TYR A 36 -1.14 11.07 -5.00
C TYR A 36 -1.15 10.19 -6.23
N LYS A 37 -1.29 8.89 -6.00
CA LYS A 37 -1.44 7.92 -7.05
C LYS A 37 -2.49 6.88 -6.67
N ILE A 38 -3.23 6.41 -7.66
CA ILE A 38 -4.23 5.35 -7.55
C ILE A 38 -3.92 4.31 -8.62
N ASP A 39 -3.67 3.08 -8.20
CA ASP A 39 -3.60 1.94 -9.10
C ASP A 39 -4.85 1.08 -8.92
N LYS A 40 -5.36 0.59 -10.05
CA LYS A 40 -6.55 -0.26 -10.13
C LYS A 40 -6.18 -1.59 -10.79
N PHE A 41 -6.67 -2.67 -10.23
CA PHE A 41 -6.54 -4.02 -10.78
C PHE A 41 -7.91 -4.66 -10.95
N GLU A 42 -8.07 -5.45 -11.98
CA GLU A 42 -9.27 -6.29 -12.20
C GLU A 42 -8.90 -7.75 -11.99
N HIS A 43 -9.63 -8.44 -11.11
CA HIS A 43 -9.43 -9.86 -10.81
C HIS A 43 -10.35 -10.73 -11.66
N ALA A 44 -11.58 -10.26 -11.87
CA ALA A 44 -12.62 -10.87 -12.68
C ALA A 44 -13.58 -9.78 -13.16
N ALA A 45 -14.56 -10.14 -13.98
CA ALA A 45 -15.60 -9.21 -14.41
C ALA A 45 -16.27 -8.56 -13.16
N ASN A 46 -16.21 -7.23 -13.10
CA ASN A 46 -16.76 -6.43 -12.01
C ASN A 46 -16.18 -6.68 -10.60
N VAL A 47 -14.97 -7.25 -10.49
CA VAL A 47 -14.25 -7.41 -9.22
C VAL A 47 -12.93 -6.68 -9.30
N GLN A 48 -12.75 -5.64 -8.48
CA GLN A 48 -11.63 -4.72 -8.57
C GLN A 48 -10.91 -4.55 -7.24
N THR A 49 -9.62 -4.26 -7.34
CA THR A 49 -8.82 -3.72 -6.25
C THR A 49 -8.37 -2.31 -6.59
N PHE A 50 -8.34 -1.46 -5.59
CA PHE A 50 -7.80 -0.11 -5.65
C PHE A 50 -6.76 0.08 -4.55
N MET A 51 -5.60 0.58 -4.92
CA MET A 51 -4.54 0.95 -3.98
C MET A 51 -4.21 2.43 -4.16
N VAL A 52 -4.29 3.20 -3.09
CA VAL A 52 -4.14 4.65 -3.09
C VAL A 52 -3.07 5.07 -2.09
N HIS A 53 -2.18 5.92 -2.53
CA HIS A 53 -1.21 6.57 -1.68
C HIS A 53 -1.32 8.09 -1.78
N LYS A 54 -1.40 8.75 -0.64
CA LYS A 54 -1.28 10.21 -0.48
C LYS A 54 0.08 10.49 0.14
N ARG A 55 0.92 11.21 -0.57
CA ARG A 55 2.33 11.35 -0.24
C ARG A 55 2.65 12.66 0.46
N LEU A 56 3.40 12.55 1.54
CA LEU A 56 4.26 13.58 2.08
C LEU A 56 5.70 13.18 1.74
N ALA A 57 6.35 13.94 0.87
CA ALA A 57 7.65 13.59 0.31
C ALA A 57 8.78 13.97 1.29
N ILE A 58 9.29 12.98 2.04
CA ILE A 58 10.40 13.14 2.99
C ILE A 58 11.66 12.48 2.41
N VAL A 59 11.58 11.18 2.15
CA VAL A 59 12.65 10.41 1.50
C VAL A 59 12.34 10.28 0.02
N ALA A 60 13.36 10.41 -0.85
CA ALA A 60 13.22 10.37 -2.30
C ALA A 60 12.20 11.40 -2.85
N PRO A 61 12.47 12.70 -2.80
CA PRO A 61 11.48 13.76 -3.10
C PRO A 61 10.93 13.77 -4.54
N GLY A 62 11.55 13.04 -5.49
CA GLY A 62 11.06 12.90 -6.86
C GLY A 62 9.96 11.82 -7.01
N GLU A 63 9.51 11.62 -8.26
CA GLU A 63 8.49 10.63 -8.63
C GLU A 63 8.88 9.17 -8.29
N SER A 64 10.18 8.89 -8.14
CA SER A 64 10.69 7.55 -7.75
C SER A 64 10.19 7.08 -6.38
N GLY A 65 9.72 7.99 -5.52
CA GLY A 65 9.12 7.63 -4.23
C GLY A 65 7.60 7.51 -4.27
N ASP A 66 6.96 7.68 -5.43
CA ASP A 66 5.51 7.58 -5.55
C ASP A 66 5.04 6.13 -5.42
N GLN A 67 3.96 5.95 -4.68
CA GLN A 67 3.33 4.66 -4.42
C GLN A 67 1.92 4.64 -5.02
N PRO A 68 1.39 3.48 -5.41
CA PRO A 68 1.85 2.11 -5.13
C PRO A 68 3.19 1.76 -5.74
N LEU A 69 3.98 0.96 -5.01
CA LEU A 69 5.26 0.40 -5.42
C LEU A 69 5.10 -1.03 -5.92
N TYR A 70 6.06 -1.46 -6.73
CA TYR A 70 6.16 -2.81 -7.26
C TYR A 70 7.56 -3.34 -7.01
N THR A 71 7.69 -4.64 -6.75
CA THR A 71 9.00 -5.31 -6.70
C THR A 71 9.62 -5.43 -8.09
N ASP A 72 8.76 -5.63 -9.09
CA ASP A 72 9.12 -5.65 -10.51
C ASP A 72 8.10 -4.82 -11.29
N ALA A 73 8.57 -3.74 -11.92
CA ALA A 73 7.74 -2.83 -12.70
C ALA A 73 7.16 -3.47 -13.97
N THR A 74 7.77 -4.55 -14.47
CA THR A 74 7.36 -5.25 -15.68
C THR A 74 6.21 -6.21 -15.40
N THR A 75 6.40 -7.10 -14.43
CA THR A 75 5.39 -8.12 -14.10
C THR A 75 4.27 -7.58 -13.22
N LYS A 76 4.59 -6.61 -12.37
CA LYS A 76 3.69 -6.01 -11.38
C LYS A 76 2.96 -7.05 -10.51
N ASN A 77 3.63 -8.16 -10.22
CA ASN A 77 3.03 -9.25 -9.46
C ASN A 77 2.84 -8.89 -7.98
N THR A 78 3.82 -8.23 -7.38
CA THR A 78 3.74 -7.75 -6.00
C THR A 78 3.57 -6.24 -6.01
N CYS A 79 2.38 -5.78 -5.65
CA CYS A 79 2.03 -4.37 -5.51
C CYS A 79 1.82 -4.02 -4.05
N PHE A 80 2.33 -2.88 -3.59
CA PHE A 80 2.17 -2.50 -2.19
C PHE A 80 2.16 -0.99 -1.97
N ILE A 81 1.52 -0.61 -0.87
CA ILE A 81 1.51 0.76 -0.34
C ILE A 81 1.98 0.72 1.11
N ALA A 82 2.71 1.75 1.52
CA ALA A 82 3.19 1.88 2.88
C ALA A 82 3.13 3.33 3.36
N ASN A 83 2.86 3.51 4.65
CA ASN A 83 3.02 4.76 5.36
C ASN A 83 4.00 4.51 6.50
N GLY A 84 5.11 5.26 6.54
CA GLY A 84 6.13 5.11 7.56
C GLY A 84 7.53 5.30 7.03
N GLU A 85 8.50 4.80 7.79
CA GLU A 85 9.93 4.83 7.48
C GLU A 85 10.57 3.50 7.89
N ILE A 86 11.42 2.95 7.01
CA ILE A 86 12.19 1.74 7.26
C ILE A 86 13.65 2.12 7.51
N TYR A 87 14.09 2.05 8.75
CA TYR A 87 15.39 2.55 9.20
C TYR A 87 16.55 1.70 8.67
N ASN A 88 16.38 0.39 8.61
CA ASN A 88 17.39 -0.54 8.13
C ASN A 88 17.33 -0.81 6.61
N HIS A 89 16.70 0.08 5.83
CA HIS A 89 16.48 -0.13 4.38
C HIS A 89 17.78 -0.31 3.60
N GLN A 90 18.87 0.37 3.96
CA GLN A 90 20.15 0.22 3.26
C GLN A 90 20.72 -1.19 3.43
N LYS A 91 20.75 -1.72 4.66
CA LYS A 91 21.18 -3.09 4.95
C LYS A 91 20.33 -4.12 4.21
N LEU A 92 19.02 -3.91 4.15
CA LEU A 92 18.12 -4.80 3.41
C LEU A 92 18.37 -4.74 1.90
N ARG A 93 18.65 -3.56 1.34
CA ARG A 93 19.02 -3.44 -0.08
C ARG A 93 20.25 -4.27 -0.42
N GLU A 94 21.30 -4.17 0.38
CA GLU A 94 22.53 -4.95 0.19
C GLU A 94 22.26 -6.46 0.31
N THR A 95 21.57 -6.87 1.39
CA THR A 95 21.28 -8.29 1.68
C THR A 95 20.44 -8.93 0.59
N LEU A 96 19.40 -8.23 0.12
CA LEU A 96 18.45 -8.72 -0.87
C LEU A 96 18.83 -8.36 -2.31
N LYS A 97 19.97 -7.69 -2.51
CA LYS A 97 20.49 -7.26 -3.82
C LYS A 97 19.46 -6.44 -4.62
N ILE A 98 18.79 -5.53 -3.95
CA ILE A 98 17.76 -4.67 -4.56
C ILE A 98 18.43 -3.56 -5.36
N ASP A 99 17.99 -3.35 -6.61
CA ASP A 99 18.45 -2.25 -7.43
C ASP A 99 18.18 -0.89 -6.75
N HIS A 100 19.14 0.03 -6.90
CA HIS A 100 19.09 1.38 -6.35
C HIS A 100 18.31 2.39 -7.22
N ALA A 101 17.68 1.95 -8.30
CA ALA A 101 16.89 2.82 -9.18
C ALA A 101 15.74 3.52 -8.43
N ASN A 102 15.08 2.82 -7.53
CA ASN A 102 14.11 3.41 -6.62
C ASN A 102 14.76 3.74 -5.27
N LYS A 103 14.77 5.02 -4.90
CA LYS A 103 15.42 5.52 -3.68
C LYS A 103 14.53 5.50 -2.44
N SER A 104 13.24 5.12 -2.56
CA SER A 104 12.34 5.03 -1.41
C SER A 104 12.80 3.94 -0.43
N ASP A 105 12.88 4.28 0.85
CA ASP A 105 13.13 3.33 1.93
C ASP A 105 12.06 2.23 1.97
N CYS A 106 10.80 2.56 1.70
CA CYS A 106 9.69 1.62 1.66
C CYS A 106 9.81 0.55 0.55
N GLN A 107 10.66 0.75 -0.48
CA GLN A 107 10.83 -0.22 -1.55
C GLN A 107 11.25 -1.60 -1.03
N VAL A 108 12.01 -1.65 0.05
CA VAL A 108 12.49 -2.92 0.63
C VAL A 108 11.36 -3.80 1.20
N ILE A 109 10.19 -3.24 1.49
CA ILE A 109 9.04 -3.98 2.07
C ILE A 109 8.59 -5.10 1.13
N GLY A 110 8.36 -4.78 -0.14
CA GLY A 110 7.93 -5.77 -1.13
C GLY A 110 8.99 -6.84 -1.37
N HIS A 111 10.25 -6.45 -1.47
CA HIS A 111 11.36 -7.39 -1.64
C HIS A 111 11.57 -8.28 -0.41
N ALA A 112 11.41 -7.75 0.80
CA ALA A 112 11.43 -8.55 2.03
C ALA A 112 10.27 -9.56 2.03
N TYR A 113 9.07 -9.14 1.60
CA TYR A 113 7.92 -10.04 1.46
C TYR A 113 8.22 -11.21 0.50
N GLU A 114 8.81 -10.93 -0.66
CA GLU A 114 9.17 -11.98 -1.63
C GLU A 114 10.26 -12.91 -1.12
N ALA A 115 11.24 -12.39 -0.38
CA ALA A 115 12.35 -13.18 0.13
C ALA A 115 12.00 -14.02 1.37
N TYR A 116 11.21 -13.47 2.30
CA TYR A 116 10.96 -14.09 3.60
C TYR A 116 9.51 -14.60 3.76
N GLY A 117 8.63 -14.28 2.85
CA GLY A 117 7.23 -14.69 2.87
C GLY A 117 6.35 -13.85 3.80
N ALA A 118 5.04 -14.09 3.69
CA ALA A 118 4.00 -13.25 4.30
C ALA A 118 4.05 -13.15 5.83
N VAL A 119 4.56 -14.16 6.51
CA VAL A 119 4.59 -14.23 7.98
C VAL A 119 5.86 -13.61 8.55
N GLU A 120 6.99 -13.82 7.88
CA GLU A 120 8.30 -13.48 8.44
C GLU A 120 8.83 -12.12 7.99
N PHE A 121 8.41 -11.60 6.83
CA PHE A 121 9.02 -10.39 6.24
C PHE A 121 9.05 -9.20 7.21
N SER A 122 7.98 -9.00 7.98
CA SER A 122 7.88 -7.84 8.87
C SER A 122 8.84 -7.89 10.06
N LYS A 123 9.32 -9.08 10.43
CA LYS A 123 10.34 -9.25 11.48
C LYS A 123 11.72 -8.78 11.05
N HIS A 124 11.97 -8.67 9.74
CA HIS A 124 13.21 -8.16 9.17
C HIS A 124 13.20 -6.64 8.97
N LEU A 125 12.05 -5.99 9.18
CA LEU A 125 11.90 -4.54 9.03
C LEU A 125 12.13 -3.85 10.38
N ASP A 126 13.13 -2.99 10.46
CA ASP A 126 13.32 -2.06 11.57
C ASP A 126 12.79 -0.69 11.15
N GLY A 127 11.74 -0.22 11.81
CA GLY A 127 11.07 1.02 11.41
C GLY A 127 9.72 1.22 12.06
N MET A 128 9.08 2.30 11.67
CA MET A 128 7.68 2.58 11.98
C MET A 128 6.88 2.54 10.68
N PHE A 129 5.94 1.62 10.56
CA PHE A 129 5.24 1.43 9.29
C PHE A 129 3.85 0.80 9.42
N ALA A 130 3.03 1.07 8.43
CA ALA A 130 1.84 0.29 8.10
C ALA A 130 1.86 0.05 6.59
N THR A 131 1.66 -1.18 6.16
CA THR A 131 1.71 -1.58 4.75
C THR A 131 0.60 -2.53 4.38
N VAL A 132 0.17 -2.43 3.13
CA VAL A 132 -0.74 -3.39 2.49
C VAL A 132 -0.09 -3.87 1.21
N ILE A 133 0.02 -5.18 1.06
CA ILE A 133 0.66 -5.86 -0.07
C ILE A 133 -0.39 -6.73 -0.75
N GLU A 134 -0.49 -6.61 -2.06
CA GLU A 134 -1.26 -7.51 -2.91
C GLU A 134 -0.30 -8.32 -3.78
N ASP A 135 -0.21 -9.61 -3.48
CA ASP A 135 0.53 -10.59 -4.28
C ASP A 135 -0.42 -11.22 -5.30
N ARG A 136 -0.37 -10.70 -6.51
CA ARG A 136 -1.22 -11.11 -7.63
C ARG A 136 -0.86 -12.47 -8.19
N LYS A 137 0.39 -12.94 -7.95
CA LYS A 137 0.84 -14.24 -8.38
C LYS A 137 0.20 -15.36 -7.55
N THR A 138 0.04 -15.12 -6.24
CA THR A 138 -0.54 -16.11 -5.32
C THR A 138 -1.97 -15.78 -4.90
N GLY A 139 -2.49 -14.62 -5.27
CA GLY A 139 -3.80 -14.12 -4.85
C GLY A 139 -3.86 -13.72 -3.38
N ARG A 140 -2.72 -13.50 -2.73
CA ARG A 140 -2.66 -13.14 -1.30
C ARG A 140 -2.76 -11.66 -1.09
N LEU A 141 -3.53 -11.29 -0.07
CA LEU A 141 -3.59 -9.95 0.49
C LEU A 141 -2.96 -9.99 1.89
N VAL A 142 -1.94 -9.17 2.10
CA VAL A 142 -1.19 -9.10 3.36
C VAL A 142 -1.22 -7.68 3.88
N ALA A 143 -1.59 -7.50 5.15
CA ALA A 143 -1.50 -6.24 5.85
C ALA A 143 -0.62 -6.40 7.08
N SER A 144 0.29 -5.47 7.29
CA SER A 144 1.22 -5.50 8.43
C SER A 144 1.50 -4.10 8.94
N ARG A 145 1.87 -4.01 10.21
CA ARG A 145 2.34 -2.77 10.83
C ARG A 145 3.47 -3.08 11.79
N ASP A 146 4.21 -2.04 12.17
CA ASP A 146 5.27 -2.15 13.15
C ASP A 146 4.75 -2.72 14.50
N HIS A 147 5.63 -3.35 15.24
CA HIS A 147 5.30 -4.09 16.47
C HIS A 147 4.71 -3.20 17.58
N MET A 148 5.05 -1.90 17.59
CA MET A 148 4.48 -0.93 18.53
C MET A 148 3.14 -0.36 18.03
N GLY A 149 2.80 -0.59 16.75
CA GLY A 149 1.63 0.00 16.12
C GLY A 149 1.69 1.51 16.04
N LYS A 150 2.88 2.08 15.88
CA LYS A 150 3.11 3.53 15.86
C LYS A 150 2.40 4.19 14.68
N ILE A 151 2.36 3.51 13.55
CA ILE A 151 1.62 3.97 12.37
C ILE A 151 0.21 3.38 12.38
N PRO A 152 -0.84 4.22 12.45
CA PRO A 152 -2.21 3.74 12.48
C PRO A 152 -2.60 3.10 11.14
N MET A 153 -3.34 1.99 11.23
CA MET A 153 -4.03 1.36 10.12
C MET A 153 -5.32 0.73 10.62
N TYR A 154 -6.40 1.02 9.94
CA TYR A 154 -7.74 0.51 10.20
C TYR A 154 -8.16 -0.45 9.10
N MET A 155 -8.95 -1.46 9.45
CA MET A 155 -9.49 -2.45 8.52
C MET A 155 -11.02 -2.48 8.62
N ALA A 156 -11.69 -2.66 7.49
CA ALA A 156 -13.12 -2.93 7.43
C ALA A 156 -13.40 -4.06 6.42
N LYS A 157 -14.55 -4.72 6.60
CA LYS A 157 -15.09 -5.68 5.63
C LYS A 157 -16.38 -5.12 5.05
N GLY A 158 -16.48 -5.10 3.74
CA GLY A 158 -17.70 -4.75 3.02
C GLY A 158 -18.73 -5.89 3.08
N LYS A 159 -20.00 -5.55 2.91
CA LYS A 159 -21.09 -6.55 2.82
C LYS A 159 -20.95 -7.47 1.60
N ASP A 160 -20.24 -7.01 0.58
CA ASP A 160 -19.91 -7.73 -0.65
C ASP A 160 -18.69 -8.66 -0.52
N GLY A 161 -18.12 -8.78 0.69
CA GLY A 161 -16.91 -9.55 0.96
C GLY A 161 -15.62 -8.78 0.71
N SER A 162 -15.68 -7.55 0.24
CA SER A 162 -14.49 -6.70 0.03
C SER A 162 -13.76 -6.41 1.35
N VAL A 163 -12.45 -6.20 1.25
CA VAL A 163 -11.58 -5.88 2.39
C VAL A 163 -10.94 -4.52 2.19
N TRP A 164 -10.98 -3.69 3.20
CA TRP A 164 -10.59 -2.30 3.13
C TRP A 164 -9.55 -1.96 4.19
N PHE A 165 -8.54 -1.18 3.82
CA PHE A 165 -7.54 -0.66 4.75
C PHE A 165 -7.37 0.84 4.57
N ALA A 166 -7.17 1.57 5.68
CA ALA A 166 -6.92 3.00 5.63
C ALA A 166 -6.06 3.48 6.80
N SER A 167 -5.30 4.54 6.59
CA SER A 167 -4.60 5.27 7.67
C SER A 167 -5.56 5.94 8.64
N GLU A 168 -6.80 6.25 8.21
CA GLU A 168 -7.81 6.91 9.04
C GLU A 168 -9.19 6.30 8.81
N MET A 169 -9.92 6.10 9.91
CA MET A 169 -11.22 5.44 9.93
C MET A 169 -12.27 6.10 9.03
N LYS A 170 -12.24 7.44 8.91
CA LYS A 170 -13.17 8.18 8.04
C LYS A 170 -13.14 7.79 6.56
N CYS A 171 -12.07 7.12 6.11
CA CYS A 171 -11.98 6.61 4.75
C CYS A 171 -12.68 5.25 4.57
N LEU A 172 -13.05 4.60 5.67
CA LEU A 172 -13.74 3.30 5.67
C LEU A 172 -15.24 3.45 5.89
N HIS A 173 -15.72 4.68 6.08
CA HIS A 173 -17.10 4.99 6.33
C HIS A 173 -17.66 5.76 5.13
N ASP A 174 -18.70 5.22 4.51
CA ASP A 174 -19.48 5.97 3.54
C ASP A 174 -20.33 6.99 4.31
N ASP A 175 -20.36 8.23 3.85
CA ASP A 175 -21.37 9.16 4.32
C ASP A 175 -22.75 8.66 3.88
N PRO A 176 -23.75 8.80 4.71
CA PRO A 176 -25.11 8.39 4.40
C PRO A 176 -25.65 9.10 3.17
#